data_12df527c34b9600873d55a86580b341d
#
_entry.id   12df527c34b9600873d55a86580b341d
#
_cell.length_a   1.000
_cell.length_b   1.000
_cell.length_c   1.000
_cell.angle_alpha   90.00
_cell.angle_beta   90.00
_cell.angle_gamma   90.00
#
_symmetry.space_group_name_H-M   'P 1'
#
loop_
_entity.id
_entity.type
_entity.pdbx_description
1 polymer ?
#
loop_
_entity_poly.entity_id
_entity_poly.type
_entity_poly.pdbx_seq_one_letter_code
_entity_poly.pdbx_strand_id
1 'polypeptide(L)'
;MPKATALKEYVTAANKLLSTYGKSFHWARYFLGKETGLQATQLYAFCRYLDDIADQPGNLGATKLKSIQNIFNNYSYQTGSYPEVDNFLLLSQELDLPVFAVKDLLKGLISDQGTVLLLNENQLIQYSYKVAGTVGLMMAPILGISSK
;
A
#
# COMPACT_ATOMS: atom_id res chain seq x y z
N MET A 1 -2.85 -6.65 25.22
CA MET A 1 -2.81 -5.18 25.40
C MET A 1 -1.75 -4.43 24.57
N PRO A 2 -0.54 -4.94 24.32
CA PRO A 2 0.42 -4.19 23.47
C PRO A 2 -0.03 -3.95 22.02
N LYS A 3 -0.82 -4.84 21.44
CA LYS A 3 -1.32 -4.70 20.04
C LYS A 3 -2.28 -3.53 19.84
N ALA A 4 -3.15 -3.23 20.80
CA ALA A 4 -4.13 -2.13 20.67
C ALA A 4 -3.45 -0.74 20.76
N THR A 5 -2.42 -0.61 21.58
CA THR A 5 -1.63 0.64 21.70
C THR A 5 -0.83 0.89 20.44
N ALA A 6 -0.16 -0.13 19.92
CA ALA A 6 0.60 -0.04 18.67
C ALA A 6 -0.28 0.33 17.46
N LEU A 7 -1.48 -0.26 17.37
CA LEU A 7 -2.43 0.08 16.30
C LEU A 7 -2.91 1.54 16.43
N LYS A 8 -3.17 2.03 17.64
CA LYS A 8 -3.59 3.42 17.87
C LYS A 8 -2.49 4.41 17.50
N GLU A 9 -1.24 4.12 17.82
CA GLU A 9 -0.09 4.93 17.45
C GLU A 9 0.10 4.95 15.92
N TYR A 10 0.00 3.78 15.27
CA TYR A 10 0.05 3.67 13.83
C TYR A 10 -1.04 4.48 13.14
N VAL A 11 -2.29 4.36 13.58
CA VAL A 11 -3.41 5.13 13.03
C VAL A 11 -3.18 6.64 13.21
N THR A 12 -2.64 7.08 14.32
CA THR A 12 -2.30 8.48 14.56
C THR A 12 -1.22 8.97 13.59
N ALA A 13 -0.17 8.18 13.39
CA ALA A 13 0.89 8.48 12.43
C ALA A 13 0.37 8.50 10.98
N ALA A 14 -0.46 7.52 10.59
CA ALA A 14 -1.09 7.46 9.28
C ALA A 14 -2.00 8.67 9.00
N ASN A 15 -2.76 9.13 10.00
CA ASN A 15 -3.59 10.33 9.90
C ASN A 15 -2.74 11.60 9.69
N LYS A 16 -1.63 11.74 10.40
CA LYS A 16 -0.69 12.85 10.25
C LYS A 16 -0.05 12.84 8.86
N LEU A 17 0.39 11.69 8.40
CA LEU A 17 0.97 11.49 7.08
C LEU A 17 -0.02 11.90 5.98
N LEU A 18 -1.25 11.42 6.06
CA LEU A 18 -2.31 11.74 5.11
C LEU A 18 -2.63 13.25 5.07
N SER A 19 -2.76 13.89 6.23
CA SER A 19 -3.04 15.33 6.31
C SER A 19 -1.92 16.19 5.73
N THR A 20 -0.69 15.69 5.73
CA THR A 20 0.48 16.41 5.24
C THR A 20 0.66 16.25 3.74
N TYR A 21 0.62 15.01 3.25
CA TYR A 21 0.98 14.66 1.87
C TYR A 21 -0.20 14.34 0.97
N GLY A 22 -1.31 13.87 1.51
CA GLY A 22 -2.51 13.47 0.78
C GLY A 22 -3.70 14.40 1.04
N LYS A 23 -3.55 15.72 0.93
CA LYS A 23 -4.58 16.71 1.31
C LYS A 23 -5.96 16.44 0.69
N SER A 24 -6.01 16.18 -0.61
CA SER A 24 -7.28 15.90 -1.30
C SER A 24 -7.94 14.61 -0.76
N PHE A 25 -7.14 13.57 -0.54
CA PHE A 25 -7.62 12.31 0.03
C PHE A 25 -8.00 12.47 1.50
N HIS A 26 -7.27 13.29 2.26
CA HIS A 26 -7.60 13.63 3.63
C HIS A 26 -8.99 14.25 3.76
N TRP A 27 -9.37 15.16 2.86
CA TRP A 27 -10.71 15.71 2.81
C TRP A 27 -11.75 14.70 2.34
N ALA A 28 -11.46 13.95 1.27
CA ALA A 28 -12.39 12.97 0.70
C ALA A 28 -12.81 11.89 1.71
N ARG A 29 -11.91 11.44 2.59
CA ARG A 29 -12.20 10.39 3.59
C ARG A 29 -13.30 10.76 4.58
N TYR A 30 -13.53 12.06 4.84
CA TYR A 30 -14.60 12.48 5.74
C TYR A 30 -15.99 12.12 5.21
N PHE A 31 -16.13 11.97 3.89
CA PHE A 31 -17.37 11.54 3.26
C PHE A 31 -17.59 10.01 3.30
N LEU A 32 -16.56 9.25 3.65
CA LEU A 32 -16.61 7.79 3.70
C LEU A 32 -17.16 7.24 5.03
N GLY A 33 -17.35 8.10 6.03
CA GLY A 33 -17.64 7.68 7.40
C GLY A 33 -16.37 7.26 8.16
N LYS A 34 -16.52 7.06 9.47
CA LYS A 34 -15.39 6.90 10.40
C LYS A 34 -14.57 5.64 10.12
N GLU A 35 -15.23 4.50 9.95
CA GLU A 35 -14.58 3.20 9.78
C GLU A 35 -13.92 3.07 8.42
N THR A 36 -14.68 3.26 7.35
CA THR A 36 -14.17 3.23 5.97
C THR A 36 -13.06 4.25 5.75
N GLY A 37 -13.21 5.47 6.31
CA GLY A 37 -12.18 6.50 6.24
C GLY A 37 -10.89 6.10 6.96
N LEU A 38 -10.98 5.35 8.07
CA LEU A 38 -9.83 4.81 8.77
C LEU A 38 -9.13 3.71 7.96
N GLN A 39 -9.87 2.77 7.41
CA GLN A 39 -9.34 1.69 6.57
C GLN A 39 -8.67 2.24 5.30
N ALA A 40 -9.29 3.23 4.65
CA ALA A 40 -8.71 3.94 3.51
C ALA A 40 -7.39 4.67 3.89
N THR A 41 -7.32 5.24 5.09
CA THR A 41 -6.10 5.88 5.61
C THR A 41 -4.99 4.86 5.85
N GLN A 42 -5.31 3.67 6.35
CA GLN A 42 -4.33 2.59 6.54
C GLN A 42 -3.77 2.10 5.19
N LEU A 43 -4.62 1.92 4.18
CA LEU A 43 -4.18 1.60 2.83
C LEU A 43 -3.26 2.68 2.25
N TYR A 44 -3.65 3.96 2.38
CA TYR A 44 -2.82 5.08 1.94
C TYR A 44 -1.44 5.06 2.60
N ALA A 45 -1.38 4.88 3.92
CA ALA A 45 -0.12 4.84 4.65
C ALA A 45 0.80 3.70 4.18
N PHE A 46 0.23 2.55 3.89
CA PHE A 46 0.98 1.41 3.33
C PHE A 46 1.52 1.72 1.93
N CYS A 47 0.70 2.24 1.01
CA CYS A 47 1.14 2.61 -0.33
C CYS A 47 2.24 3.68 -0.27
N ARG A 48 2.05 4.72 0.55
CA ARG A 48 3.04 5.78 0.75
C ARG A 48 4.35 5.26 1.33
N TYR A 49 4.30 4.32 2.25
CA TYR A 49 5.49 3.66 2.77
C TYR A 49 6.29 2.93 1.68
N LEU A 50 5.60 2.25 0.75
CA LEU A 50 6.26 1.60 -0.39
C LEU A 50 6.88 2.61 -1.35
N ASP A 51 6.19 3.72 -1.64
CA ASP A 51 6.71 4.81 -2.46
C ASP A 51 7.97 5.44 -1.83
N ASP A 52 7.93 5.74 -0.53
CA ASP A 52 9.07 6.31 0.19
C ASP A 52 10.29 5.37 0.20
N ILE A 53 10.07 4.06 0.16
CA ILE A 53 11.15 3.08 -0.04
C ILE A 53 11.67 3.12 -1.49
N ALA A 54 10.75 3.19 -2.46
CA ALA A 54 11.12 3.24 -3.87
C ALA A 54 11.96 4.48 -4.19
N ASP A 55 11.70 5.59 -3.53
CA ASP A 55 12.43 6.87 -3.71
C ASP A 55 13.79 6.91 -2.99
N GLN A 56 14.18 5.86 -2.26
CA GLN A 56 15.48 5.82 -1.60
C GLN A 56 16.63 5.74 -2.62
N PRO A 57 17.71 6.51 -2.42
CA PRO A 57 18.82 6.55 -3.37
C PRO A 57 19.58 5.22 -3.45
N GLY A 58 20.12 4.92 -4.63
CA GLY A 58 20.91 3.72 -4.88
C GLY A 58 20.09 2.44 -4.88
N ASN A 59 20.69 1.32 -4.50
CA ASN A 59 20.05 0.00 -4.52
C ASN A 59 19.30 -0.35 -3.22
N LEU A 60 19.27 0.55 -2.24
CA LEU A 60 18.66 0.29 -0.93
C LEU A 60 17.13 0.08 -1.06
N GLY A 61 16.46 0.95 -1.82
CA GLY A 61 15.03 0.86 -2.10
C GLY A 61 14.67 -0.45 -2.77
N ALA A 62 15.37 -0.81 -3.85
CA ALA A 62 15.14 -2.07 -4.58
C ALA A 62 15.31 -3.31 -3.69
N THR A 63 16.35 -3.33 -2.85
CA THR A 63 16.61 -4.45 -1.93
C THR A 63 15.49 -4.59 -0.90
N LYS A 64 15.05 -3.48 -0.32
CA LYS A 64 13.98 -3.47 0.69
C LYS A 64 12.64 -3.85 0.07
N LEU A 65 12.30 -3.32 -1.12
CA LEU A 65 11.09 -3.71 -1.85
C LEU A 65 11.06 -5.21 -2.19
N LYS A 66 12.20 -5.79 -2.59
CA LYS A 66 12.31 -7.24 -2.83
C LYS A 66 12.12 -8.05 -1.55
N SER A 67 12.65 -7.58 -0.42
CA SER A 67 12.41 -8.23 0.87
C SER A 67 10.93 -8.23 1.24
N ILE A 68 10.24 -7.09 1.05
CA ILE A 68 8.79 -7.00 1.26
C ILE A 68 8.03 -7.88 0.27
N GLN A 69 8.43 -7.92 -1.00
CA GLN A 69 7.82 -8.80 -2.01
C GLN A 69 7.90 -10.28 -1.61
N ASN A 70 9.03 -10.69 -1.02
CA ASN A 70 9.20 -12.06 -0.52
C ASN A 70 8.22 -12.38 0.62
N ILE A 71 7.86 -11.42 1.47
CA ILE A 71 6.84 -11.60 2.51
C ILE A 71 5.50 -11.99 1.89
N PHE A 72 5.07 -11.28 0.85
CA PHE A 72 3.81 -11.57 0.16
C PHE A 72 3.86 -12.83 -0.71
N ASN A 73 5.04 -13.32 -1.07
CA ASN A 73 5.21 -14.55 -1.84
C ASN A 73 5.30 -15.80 -0.95
N ASN A 74 5.80 -15.65 0.28
CA ASN A 74 6.04 -16.73 1.21
C ASN A 74 5.13 -16.58 2.43
N TYR A 75 4.30 -17.61 2.71
CA TYR A 75 3.37 -17.61 3.84
C TYR A 75 4.02 -17.72 5.24
N SER A 76 5.36 -17.66 5.35
CA SER A 76 6.12 -17.84 6.60
C SER A 76 6.69 -16.53 7.15
N TYR A 77 5.97 -15.42 7.01
CA TYR A 77 6.41 -14.13 7.54
C TYR A 77 6.32 -14.08 9.07
N GLN A 78 7.42 -13.69 9.72
CA GLN A 78 7.42 -13.34 11.15
C GLN A 78 7.07 -11.86 11.31
N THR A 79 5.99 -11.58 12.01
CA THR A 79 5.54 -10.20 12.31
C THR A 79 6.58 -9.44 13.12
N GLY A 80 6.69 -8.13 12.90
CA GLY A 80 7.53 -7.22 13.65
C GLY A 80 8.72 -6.63 12.91
N SER A 81 9.04 -7.14 11.71
CA SER A 81 10.15 -6.60 10.92
C SER A 81 9.77 -5.30 10.18
N TYR A 82 8.50 -5.18 9.79
CA TYR A 82 7.95 -4.03 9.06
C TYR A 82 6.56 -3.69 9.60
N PRO A 83 6.43 -2.75 10.53
CA PRO A 83 5.13 -2.40 11.14
C PRO A 83 4.04 -2.02 10.12
N GLU A 84 4.41 -1.33 9.03
CA GLU A 84 3.49 -0.94 7.97
C GLU A 84 2.96 -2.16 7.20
N VAL A 85 3.80 -3.15 6.97
CA VAL A 85 3.42 -4.42 6.33
C VAL A 85 2.52 -5.22 7.27
N ASP A 86 2.86 -5.28 8.57
CA ASP A 86 2.05 -5.97 9.58
C ASP A 86 0.63 -5.40 9.66
N ASN A 87 0.52 -4.07 9.71
CA ASN A 87 -0.78 -3.39 9.75
C ASN A 87 -1.59 -3.60 8.45
N PHE A 88 -0.92 -3.57 7.31
CA PHE A 88 -1.57 -3.87 6.04
C PHE A 88 -2.06 -5.33 5.96
N LEU A 89 -1.28 -6.30 6.45
CA LEU A 89 -1.68 -7.71 6.48
C LEU A 89 -2.93 -7.92 7.36
N LEU A 90 -3.02 -7.25 8.51
CA LEU A 90 -4.21 -7.28 9.35
C LEU A 90 -5.44 -6.70 8.62
N LEU A 91 -5.29 -5.54 7.98
CA LEU A 91 -6.35 -4.92 7.19
C LEU A 91 -6.77 -5.82 6.02
N SER A 92 -5.80 -6.43 5.34
CA SER A 92 -6.02 -7.34 4.22
C SER A 92 -6.81 -8.58 4.62
N GLN A 93 -6.54 -9.15 5.81
CA GLN A 93 -7.28 -10.28 6.35
C GLN A 93 -8.70 -9.91 6.76
N GLU A 94 -8.89 -8.72 7.34
CA GLU A 94 -10.19 -8.22 7.77
C GLU A 94 -11.15 -7.97 6.60
N LEU A 95 -10.65 -7.41 5.51
CA LEU A 95 -11.45 -6.96 4.37
C LEU A 95 -11.29 -7.81 3.11
N ASP A 96 -10.55 -8.91 3.17
CA ASP A 96 -10.22 -9.77 2.02
C ASP A 96 -9.64 -8.97 0.85
N LEU A 97 -8.64 -8.11 1.15
CA LEU A 97 -8.01 -7.30 0.11
C LEU A 97 -7.22 -8.18 -0.87
N PRO A 98 -7.22 -7.85 -2.16
CA PRO A 98 -6.58 -8.66 -3.18
C PRO A 98 -5.04 -8.63 -3.09
N VAL A 99 -4.45 -9.66 -2.49
CA VAL A 99 -2.98 -9.79 -2.31
C VAL A 99 -2.23 -9.77 -3.65
N PHE A 100 -2.85 -10.23 -4.74
CA PHE A 100 -2.23 -10.14 -6.06
C PHE A 100 -1.98 -8.70 -6.49
N ALA A 101 -2.86 -7.75 -6.12
CA ALA A 101 -2.68 -6.33 -6.42
C ALA A 101 -1.45 -5.75 -5.69
N VAL A 102 -1.19 -6.17 -4.45
CA VAL A 102 0.03 -5.79 -3.72
C VAL A 102 1.28 -6.31 -4.43
N LYS A 103 1.25 -7.58 -4.86
CA LYS A 103 2.38 -8.18 -5.60
C LYS A 103 2.66 -7.45 -6.91
N ASP A 104 1.63 -7.03 -7.61
CA ASP A 104 1.78 -6.31 -8.87
C ASP A 104 2.24 -4.85 -8.64
N LEU A 105 1.76 -4.19 -7.58
CA LEU A 105 2.28 -2.88 -7.15
C LEU A 105 3.79 -2.97 -6.86
N LEU A 106 4.21 -3.94 -6.06
CA LEU A 106 5.63 -4.15 -5.73
C LEU A 106 6.47 -4.42 -6.97
N LYS A 107 5.97 -5.21 -7.94
CA LYS A 107 6.64 -5.42 -9.23
C LYS A 107 6.79 -4.10 -10.00
N GLY A 108 5.76 -3.25 -10.00
CA GLY A 108 5.81 -1.93 -10.61
C GLY A 108 6.90 -1.07 -9.99
N LEU A 109 6.87 -0.89 -8.66
CA LEU A 109 7.84 -0.09 -7.92
C LEU A 109 9.27 -0.60 -8.05
N ILE A 110 9.48 -1.91 -8.09
CA ILE A 110 10.80 -2.51 -8.32
C ILE A 110 11.28 -2.24 -9.75
N SER A 111 10.39 -2.30 -10.74
CA SER A 111 10.76 -2.01 -12.14
C SER A 111 11.09 -0.55 -12.37
N ASP A 112 10.55 0.35 -11.56
CA ASP A 112 10.79 1.80 -11.63
C ASP A 112 12.13 2.24 -11.04
N GLN A 113 12.88 1.32 -10.40
CA GLN A 113 14.21 1.63 -9.86
C GLN A 113 15.27 1.90 -10.94
N GLY A 114 14.94 1.67 -12.20
CA GLY A 114 15.77 1.95 -13.36
C GLY A 114 15.16 3.06 -14.24
N THR A 115 15.73 3.22 -15.44
CA THR A 115 15.13 4.12 -16.43
C THR A 115 13.81 3.53 -16.94
N VAL A 116 12.70 4.20 -16.67
CA VAL A 116 11.40 3.82 -17.22
C VAL A 116 11.32 4.31 -18.66
N LEU A 117 11.30 3.38 -19.61
CA LEU A 117 11.13 3.67 -21.03
C LEU A 117 9.87 2.95 -21.52
N LEU A 118 8.84 3.72 -21.81
CA LEU A 118 7.58 3.22 -22.36
C LEU A 118 7.56 3.44 -23.88
N LEU A 119 7.63 2.37 -24.63
CA LEU A 119 7.78 2.41 -26.09
C LEU A 119 6.44 2.42 -26.85
N ASN A 120 5.35 2.03 -26.18
CA ASN A 120 4.02 1.95 -26.78
C ASN A 120 2.92 2.07 -25.73
N GLU A 121 1.69 2.24 -26.22
CA GLU A 121 0.48 2.41 -25.41
C GLU A 121 0.21 1.21 -24.48
N ASN A 122 0.42 -0.02 -24.95
CA ASN A 122 0.22 -1.21 -24.13
C ASN A 122 1.14 -1.24 -22.92
N GLN A 123 2.40 -0.81 -23.07
CA GLN A 123 3.34 -0.70 -21.96
C GLN A 123 2.92 0.40 -20.98
N LEU A 124 2.41 1.52 -21.49
CA LEU A 124 1.86 2.59 -20.67
C LEU A 124 0.65 2.10 -19.86
N ILE A 125 -0.28 1.38 -20.47
CA ILE A 125 -1.45 0.81 -19.78
C ILE A 125 -1.02 -0.18 -18.70
N GLN A 126 -0.09 -1.09 -19.00
CA GLN A 126 0.44 -2.05 -18.03
C GLN A 126 1.16 -1.37 -16.87
N TYR A 127 1.93 -0.34 -17.16
CA TYR A 127 2.60 0.47 -16.14
C TYR A 127 1.57 1.17 -15.24
N SER A 128 0.62 1.88 -15.83
CA SER A 128 -0.45 2.58 -15.09
C SER A 128 -1.27 1.62 -14.22
N TYR A 129 -1.56 0.42 -14.72
CA TYR A 129 -2.19 -0.63 -13.92
C TYR A 129 -1.37 -0.96 -12.67
N LYS A 130 -0.07 -1.23 -12.83
CA LYS A 130 0.80 -1.64 -11.72
C LYS A 130 0.94 -0.56 -10.64
N VAL A 131 1.07 0.71 -11.02
CA VAL A 131 1.35 1.79 -10.05
C VAL A 131 0.10 2.51 -9.53
N ALA A 132 -1.02 2.41 -10.22
CA ALA A 132 -2.27 3.09 -9.85
C ALA A 132 -3.48 2.16 -9.81
N GLY A 133 -3.70 1.33 -10.83
CA GLY A 133 -4.84 0.41 -10.92
C GLY A 133 -4.89 -0.58 -9.76
N THR A 134 -3.74 -1.08 -9.32
CA THR A 134 -3.60 -1.98 -8.15
C THR A 134 -4.10 -1.33 -6.86
N VAL A 135 -3.82 -0.05 -6.65
CA VAL A 135 -4.34 0.71 -5.50
C VAL A 135 -5.86 0.82 -5.56
N GLY A 136 -6.42 1.07 -6.74
CA GLY A 136 -7.87 1.06 -6.97
C GLY A 136 -8.51 -0.29 -6.64
N LEU A 137 -7.87 -1.40 -7.03
CA LEU A 137 -8.33 -2.75 -6.69
C LEU A 137 -8.33 -3.02 -5.19
N MET A 138 -7.34 -2.53 -4.45
CA MET A 138 -7.29 -2.63 -2.99
C MET A 138 -8.30 -1.70 -2.30
N MET A 139 -8.60 -0.55 -2.91
CA MET A 139 -9.59 0.39 -2.36
C MET A 139 -11.03 -0.12 -2.53
N ALA A 140 -11.34 -0.89 -3.58
CA ALA A 140 -12.69 -1.34 -3.88
C ALA A 140 -13.36 -2.10 -2.72
N PRO A 141 -12.74 -3.12 -2.08
CA PRO A 141 -13.33 -3.78 -0.92
C PRO A 141 -13.55 -2.84 0.27
N ILE A 142 -12.64 -1.88 0.49
CA ILE A 142 -12.77 -0.86 1.56
C ILE A 142 -14.04 -0.01 1.34
N LEU A 143 -14.37 0.28 0.08
CA LEU A 143 -15.59 1.00 -0.30
C LEU A 143 -16.84 0.10 -0.37
N GLY A 144 -16.74 -1.17 0.04
CA GLY A 144 -17.84 -2.12 0.00
C GLY A 144 -18.16 -2.65 -1.41
N ILE A 145 -17.27 -2.48 -2.36
CA ILE A 145 -17.40 -3.02 -3.72
C ILE A 145 -16.75 -4.40 -3.72
N SER A 146 -17.58 -5.46 -3.70
CA SER A 146 -17.10 -6.82 -3.91
C SER A 146 -17.11 -7.15 -5.39
N SER A 147 -16.02 -7.72 -5.91
CA SER A 147 -16.06 -8.39 -7.21
C SER A 147 -16.92 -9.64 -7.07
N LYS A 148 -18.10 -9.64 -7.69
CA LYS A 148 -18.88 -10.87 -7.89
C LYS A 148 -18.20 -11.73 -8.93
#